data_eab9321ad56695e4fb1b49bfbaff46dd
#
_entry.id   eab9321ad56695e4fb1b49bfbaff46dd
#
_cell.length_a   1.000
_cell.length_b   1.000
_cell.length_c   1.000
_cell.angle_alpha   90.00
_cell.angle_beta   90.00
_cell.angle_gamma   90.00
#
_symmetry.space_group_name_H-M   'P 1'
#
loop_
_entity.id
_entity.type
_entity.pdbx_description
1 polymer ?
#
loop_
_entity_poly.entity_id
_entity_poly.type
_entity_poly.pdbx_seq_one_letter_code
_entity_poly.pdbx_strand_id
1 'polypeptide(L)'
;MMDATKYSVGYYPPPVEPGYVYEWTQKDHIEKAPAWCSVDLRDGNQSLIVPMSLEEKLEFYDMLVKIGFKEIEVGFPAASETEYEFLRTLIDGNRI
;
A
#
# COMPACT_ATOMS: atom_id res chain seq x y z
N MET A 1 -11.10 1.21 4.76
CA MET A 1 -10.08 0.18 5.10
C MET A 1 -10.60 -0.70 6.21
N MET A 2 -9.93 -1.80 6.52
CA MET A 2 -10.43 -2.79 7.48
C MET A 2 -10.50 -2.26 8.92
N ASP A 3 -11.51 -2.73 9.66
CA ASP A 3 -11.65 -2.47 11.08
C ASP A 3 -10.75 -3.43 11.86
N ALA A 4 -9.77 -2.89 12.59
CA ALA A 4 -8.81 -3.70 13.35
C ALA A 4 -9.44 -4.45 14.52
N THR A 5 -10.58 -3.99 15.03
CA THR A 5 -11.24 -4.61 16.20
C THR A 5 -11.83 -5.98 15.90
N LYS A 6 -12.04 -6.33 14.63
CA LYS A 6 -12.59 -7.63 14.24
C LYS A 6 -11.59 -8.78 14.34
N TYR A 7 -10.32 -8.49 14.53
CA TYR A 7 -9.28 -9.51 14.63
C TYR A 7 -9.04 -9.91 16.08
N SER A 8 -8.88 -11.21 16.31
CA SER A 8 -8.54 -11.74 17.62
C SER A 8 -7.08 -11.50 17.96
N VAL A 9 -6.77 -11.52 19.26
CA VAL A 9 -5.39 -11.51 19.74
C VAL A 9 -4.69 -12.78 19.23
N GLY A 10 -3.46 -12.63 18.73
CA GLY A 10 -2.69 -13.75 18.21
C GLY A 10 -2.24 -14.73 19.28
N TYR A 11 -1.77 -15.89 18.82
CA TYR A 11 -1.28 -16.96 19.70
C TYR A 11 0.01 -16.60 20.44
N TYR A 12 0.81 -15.72 19.86
CA TYR A 12 2.12 -15.38 20.40
C TYR A 12 2.05 -14.05 21.13
N PRO A 13 2.47 -14.02 22.40
CA PRO A 13 2.56 -12.74 23.09
C PRO A 13 3.62 -11.87 22.41
N PRO A 14 3.47 -10.53 22.45
CA PRO A 14 4.48 -9.64 21.92
C PRO A 14 5.84 -9.88 22.59
N PRO A 15 6.96 -9.85 21.85
CA PRO A 15 8.27 -9.95 22.46
C PRO A 15 8.55 -8.71 23.30
N VAL A 16 8.89 -8.92 24.57
CA VAL A 16 9.19 -7.85 25.52
C VAL A 16 10.57 -8.10 26.12
N GLU A 17 11.45 -7.14 26.02
CA GLU A 17 12.73 -7.20 26.70
C GLU A 17 12.52 -6.99 28.21
N PRO A 18 13.29 -7.71 29.08
CA PRO A 18 13.15 -7.54 30.52
C PRO A 18 13.35 -6.07 30.96
N GLY A 19 12.37 -5.56 31.69
CA GLY A 19 12.41 -4.19 32.19
C GLY A 19 12.00 -3.11 31.20
N TYR A 20 11.65 -3.46 29.97
CA TYR A 20 11.19 -2.52 28.97
C TYR A 20 9.75 -2.84 28.56
N VAL A 21 8.91 -1.80 28.53
CA VAL A 21 7.49 -1.94 28.19
C VAL A 21 7.21 -1.06 26.97
N TYR A 22 6.82 -1.72 25.88
CA TYR A 22 6.38 -1.03 24.67
C TYR A 22 4.89 -0.75 24.79
N GLU A 23 4.48 0.45 24.40
CA GLU A 23 3.08 0.87 24.49
C GLU A 23 2.14 -0.09 23.75
N TRP A 24 2.54 -0.53 22.55
CA TRP A 24 1.72 -1.43 21.72
C TRP A 24 1.53 -2.81 22.35
N THR A 25 2.42 -3.24 23.26
CA THR A 25 2.29 -4.53 23.96
C THR A 25 1.22 -4.52 25.04
N GLN A 26 0.74 -3.35 25.40
CA GLN A 26 -0.31 -3.18 26.42
C GLN A 26 -1.73 -3.27 25.84
N LYS A 27 -1.85 -3.44 24.52
CA LYS A 27 -3.12 -3.49 23.81
C LYS A 27 -3.37 -4.90 23.27
N ASP A 28 -4.62 -5.32 23.31
CA ASP A 28 -5.04 -6.59 22.72
C ASP A 28 -5.05 -6.55 21.20
N HIS A 29 -5.24 -5.37 20.63
CA HIS A 29 -5.32 -5.17 19.19
C HIS A 29 -4.96 -3.72 18.84
N ILE A 30 -4.71 -3.47 17.55
CA ILE A 30 -4.49 -2.13 17.04
C ILE A 30 -5.84 -1.41 16.97
N GLU A 31 -5.95 -0.27 17.63
CA GLU A 31 -7.19 0.51 17.66
C GLU A 31 -7.39 1.35 16.41
N LYS A 32 -6.29 1.78 15.80
CA LYS A 32 -6.29 2.59 14.60
C LYS A 32 -5.51 1.88 13.50
N ALA A 33 -6.13 1.73 12.33
CA ALA A 33 -5.49 1.09 11.20
C ALA A 33 -4.22 1.84 10.79
N PRO A 34 -3.13 1.11 10.47
CA PRO A 34 -1.93 1.75 9.90
C PRO A 34 -2.24 2.32 8.52
N ALA A 35 -1.40 3.24 8.08
CA ALA A 35 -1.44 3.71 6.70
C ALA A 35 -0.87 2.60 5.80
N TRP A 36 -1.74 1.99 5.00
CA TRP A 36 -1.34 0.93 4.08
C TRP A 36 -0.74 1.53 2.81
N CYS A 37 0.39 0.98 2.38
CA CYS A 37 1.02 1.30 1.10
C CYS A 37 0.77 0.16 0.12
N SER A 38 0.26 0.48 -1.07
CA SER A 38 0.16 -0.49 -2.16
C SER A 38 1.43 -0.46 -3.00
N VAL A 39 1.96 -1.65 -3.31
CA VAL A 39 3.10 -1.82 -4.20
C VAL A 39 2.71 -2.53 -5.51
N ASP A 40 1.42 -2.68 -5.75
CA ASP A 40 0.90 -3.43 -6.90
C ASP A 40 1.32 -2.84 -8.24
N LEU A 41 1.29 -1.52 -8.36
CA LEU A 41 1.64 -0.83 -9.61
C LEU A 41 3.15 -0.76 -9.87
N ARG A 42 3.97 -0.98 -8.85
CA ARG A 42 5.42 -1.03 -8.99
C ARG A 42 5.91 -2.47 -8.97
N ASP A 43 6.00 -3.08 -7.82
CA ASP A 43 6.56 -4.42 -7.63
C ASP A 43 5.67 -5.50 -8.23
N GLY A 44 4.36 -5.41 -8.02
CA GLY A 44 3.40 -6.32 -8.62
C GLY A 44 3.43 -6.28 -10.15
N ASN A 45 3.42 -5.09 -10.73
CA ASN A 45 3.51 -4.91 -12.19
C ASN A 45 4.82 -5.44 -12.76
N GLN A 46 5.95 -5.28 -12.05
CA GLN A 46 7.24 -5.80 -12.47
C GLN A 46 7.30 -7.33 -12.51
N SER A 47 6.48 -8.00 -11.72
CA SER A 47 6.42 -9.46 -11.69
C SER A 47 5.63 -10.08 -12.85
N LEU A 48 4.87 -9.28 -13.58
CA LEU A 48 4.08 -9.75 -14.71
C LEU A 48 4.94 -9.99 -15.94
N ILE A 49 4.66 -11.07 -16.66
CA ILE A 49 5.34 -11.39 -17.93
C ILE A 49 5.05 -10.27 -18.94
N VAL A 50 3.77 -9.85 -19.02
CA VAL A 50 3.34 -8.71 -19.82
C VAL A 50 2.88 -7.62 -18.85
N PRO A 51 3.66 -6.54 -18.68
CA PRO A 51 3.28 -5.44 -17.80
C PRO A 51 1.98 -4.78 -18.24
N MET A 52 1.30 -4.12 -17.30
CA MET A 52 0.06 -3.41 -17.59
C MET A 52 0.31 -2.23 -18.55
N SER A 53 -0.67 -2.00 -19.43
CA SER A 53 -0.71 -0.81 -20.30
C SER A 53 -1.00 0.45 -19.47
N LEU A 54 -0.89 1.62 -20.10
CA LEU A 54 -1.22 2.89 -19.47
C LEU A 54 -2.67 2.91 -18.97
N GLU A 55 -3.62 2.48 -19.79
CA GLU A 55 -5.04 2.47 -19.42
C GLU A 55 -5.31 1.51 -18.26
N GLU A 56 -4.72 0.33 -18.30
CA GLU A 56 -4.85 -0.65 -17.22
C GLU A 56 -4.29 -0.13 -15.90
N LYS A 57 -3.14 0.55 -15.93
CA LYS A 57 -2.54 1.15 -14.75
C LYS A 57 -3.39 2.27 -14.17
N LEU A 58 -3.99 3.10 -15.02
CA LEU A 58 -4.88 4.18 -14.57
C LEU A 58 -6.13 3.61 -13.91
N GLU A 59 -6.74 2.58 -14.48
CA GLU A 59 -7.90 1.91 -13.92
C GLU A 59 -7.56 1.27 -12.56
N PHE A 60 -6.42 0.60 -12.49
CA PHE A 60 -5.94 -0.02 -11.26
C PHE A 60 -5.66 1.02 -10.17
N TYR A 61 -5.04 2.13 -10.53
CA TYR A 61 -4.81 3.23 -9.61
C TYR A 61 -6.13 3.77 -9.02
N ASP A 62 -7.15 3.99 -9.86
CA ASP A 62 -8.45 4.46 -9.41
C ASP A 62 -9.10 3.46 -8.43
N MET A 63 -8.94 2.17 -8.66
CA MET A 63 -9.42 1.13 -7.76
C MET A 63 -8.70 1.20 -6.41
N LEU A 64 -7.38 1.35 -6.40
CA LEU A 64 -6.60 1.45 -5.16
C LEU A 64 -7.02 2.68 -4.33
N VAL A 65 -7.26 3.80 -4.98
CA VAL A 65 -7.77 5.00 -4.31
C VAL A 65 -9.15 4.74 -3.70
N LYS A 66 -10.03 4.06 -4.41
CA LYS A 66 -11.37 3.69 -3.91
C LYS A 66 -11.31 2.76 -2.70
N ILE A 67 -10.37 1.81 -2.70
CA ILE A 67 -10.17 0.92 -1.56
C ILE A 67 -9.75 1.70 -0.31
N GLY A 68 -9.04 2.81 -0.50
CA GLY A 68 -8.64 3.68 0.59
C GLY A 68 -7.17 3.57 0.98
N PHE A 69 -6.30 3.13 0.07
CA PHE A 69 -4.86 3.21 0.30
C PHE A 69 -4.42 4.65 0.43
N LYS A 70 -3.60 4.93 1.44
CA LYS A 70 -3.07 6.28 1.70
C LYS A 70 -1.75 6.53 0.99
N GLU A 71 -1.03 5.46 0.68
CA GLU A 71 0.24 5.50 -0.02
C GLU A 71 0.20 4.49 -1.16
N ILE A 72 0.70 4.88 -2.33
CA ILE A 72 0.71 4.02 -3.51
C ILE A 72 2.05 4.21 -4.21
N GLU A 73 2.82 3.14 -4.34
CA GLU A 73 4.01 3.14 -5.20
C GLU A 73 3.56 3.00 -6.64
N VAL A 74 3.73 4.03 -7.44
CA VAL A 74 3.20 4.09 -8.80
C VAL A 74 4.16 3.57 -9.87
N GLY A 75 5.45 3.45 -9.57
CA GLY A 75 6.45 2.91 -10.47
C GLY A 75 7.72 3.76 -10.55
N PHE A 76 8.61 3.38 -11.46
CA PHE A 76 9.85 4.10 -11.71
C PHE A 76 9.77 4.78 -13.08
N PRO A 77 9.74 6.13 -13.16
CA PRO A 77 9.59 6.82 -14.43
C PRO A 77 10.74 6.56 -15.42
N ALA A 78 11.92 6.23 -14.91
CA ALA A 78 13.09 5.93 -15.73
C ALA A 78 13.09 4.50 -16.29
N ALA A 79 12.18 3.62 -15.84
CA ALA A 79 12.17 2.22 -16.23
C ALA A 79 11.67 2.00 -17.66
N SER A 80 10.69 2.78 -18.10
CA SER A 80 10.10 2.68 -19.43
C SER A 80 9.30 3.93 -19.79
N GLU A 81 8.99 4.08 -21.05
CA GLU A 81 8.12 5.16 -21.53
C GLU A 81 6.72 5.08 -20.92
N THR A 82 6.17 3.87 -20.82
CA THR A 82 4.85 3.64 -20.19
C THR A 82 4.85 4.11 -18.73
N GLU A 83 5.88 3.80 -17.96
CA GLU A 83 6.01 4.25 -16.58
C GLU A 83 6.09 5.77 -16.48
N TYR A 84 6.86 6.40 -17.35
CA TYR A 84 6.97 7.85 -17.41
C TYR A 84 5.63 8.49 -17.75
N GLU A 85 4.95 8.01 -18.79
CA GLU A 85 3.65 8.54 -19.22
C GLU A 85 2.58 8.37 -18.15
N PHE A 86 2.58 7.23 -17.44
CA PHE A 86 1.66 6.99 -16.34
C PHE A 86 1.82 8.04 -15.24
N LEU A 87 3.05 8.27 -14.79
CA LEU A 87 3.33 9.29 -13.78
C LEU A 87 2.97 10.69 -14.25
N ARG A 88 3.31 11.04 -15.50
CA ARG A 88 2.94 12.33 -16.07
C ARG A 88 1.42 12.52 -16.11
N THR A 89 0.69 11.48 -16.48
CA THR A 89 -0.77 11.53 -16.54
C THR A 89 -1.37 11.78 -15.15
N LEU A 90 -0.84 11.14 -14.10
CA LEU A 90 -1.29 11.36 -12.73
C LEU A 90 -1.03 12.79 -12.26
N ILE A 91 0.15 13.32 -12.56
CA ILE A 91 0.56 14.68 -12.15
C ILE A 91 -0.25 15.71 -12.93
N ASP A 92 -0.27 15.62 -14.25
CA ASP A 92 -0.93 16.59 -15.11
C ASP A 92 -2.45 16.59 -14.95
N GLY A 93 -3.03 15.44 -14.58
CA GLY A 93 -4.45 15.29 -14.26
C GLY A 93 -4.79 15.64 -12.82
N ASN A 94 -3.83 16.11 -12.04
CA ASN A 94 -4.03 16.45 -10.63
C ASN A 94 -4.61 15.30 -9.80
N ARG A 95 -4.14 14.07 -10.04
CA ARG A 95 -4.63 12.86 -9.37
C ARG A 95 -3.80 12.50 -8.14
N ILE A 96 -2.67 13.16 -7.96
CA ILE A 96 -1.78 13.01 -6.80
C ILE A 96 -1.35 14.38 -6.28
#